data_d91ccf464fb24c13c331dae04cb6ad65
#
_entry.id   d91ccf464fb24c13c331dae04cb6ad65
#
_cell.length_a   1.000
_cell.length_b   1.000
_cell.length_c   1.000
_cell.angle_alpha   90.00
_cell.angle_beta   90.00
_cell.angle_gamma   90.00
#
_symmetry.space_group_name_H-M   'P 1'
#
loop_
_entity.id
_entity.type
_entity.pdbx_description
1 polymer ?
#
loop_
_entity_poly.entity_id
_entity_poly.type
_entity_poly.pdbx_seq_one_letter_code
_entity_poly.pdbx_strand_id
1 'polypeptide(L)'
;SENIIIRNCHFKGLHAVVIGSEMSSGVRNVIVENCDYAGYCKRGIFIKTNPDRGGFVENVFVKNCTFGDVEDLFYVTSRYAGEGQTNHHFSTVKNIFVDGLKCNNVSAAALVLQGTEAKPVTNVSFDKIEVKNAKTGISFENVLGVNMGECSIGGKVGTPTQDTPKDKVFERNNK
;
A
#
# COMPACT_ATOMS: atom_id res chain seq x y z
N SER A 1 17.01 -6.02 -4.46
CA SER A 1 16.99 -4.82 -5.32
C SER A 1 17.02 -3.57 -4.46
N GLU A 2 17.71 -2.52 -4.92
CA GLU A 2 17.80 -1.27 -4.19
C GLU A 2 18.04 -0.06 -5.11
N ASN A 3 17.73 1.13 -4.59
CA ASN A 3 17.94 2.42 -5.27
C ASN A 3 17.20 2.50 -6.62
N ILE A 4 15.89 2.25 -6.58
CA ILE A 4 15.03 2.20 -7.76
C ILE A 4 14.24 3.50 -7.85
N ILE A 5 14.25 4.15 -9.00
CA ILE A 5 13.45 5.34 -9.27
C ILE A 5 12.55 5.07 -10.48
N ILE A 6 11.25 5.23 -10.28
CA ILE A 6 10.21 5.14 -11.30
C ILE A 6 9.55 6.52 -11.35
N ARG A 7 9.75 7.26 -12.43
CA ARG A 7 9.21 8.62 -12.55
C ARG A 7 8.66 8.94 -13.93
N ASN A 8 7.67 9.81 -13.94
CA ASN A 8 7.09 10.35 -15.19
C ASN A 8 6.60 9.21 -16.11
N CYS A 9 6.01 8.17 -15.55
CA CYS A 9 5.55 7.00 -16.29
C CYS A 9 4.03 6.99 -16.44
N HIS A 10 3.58 6.58 -17.63
CA HIS A 10 2.17 6.29 -17.91
C HIS A 10 1.97 4.79 -17.95
N PHE A 11 1.26 4.24 -16.98
CA PHE A 11 1.05 2.81 -16.86
C PHE A 11 -0.20 2.32 -17.58
N LYS A 12 -0.12 1.10 -18.09
CA LYS A 12 -1.24 0.30 -18.62
C LYS A 12 -1.04 -1.16 -18.22
N GLY A 13 -2.11 -1.92 -18.08
CA GLY A 13 -2.06 -3.33 -17.75
C GLY A 13 -2.86 -3.67 -16.50
N LEU A 14 -2.62 -4.83 -15.89
CA LEU A 14 -3.38 -5.30 -14.73
C LEU A 14 -3.01 -4.56 -13.45
N HIS A 15 -1.76 -4.21 -13.27
CA HIS A 15 -1.22 -3.48 -12.12
C HIS A 15 -0.32 -2.34 -12.59
N ALA A 16 -0.21 -1.26 -11.80
CA ALA A 16 0.74 -0.20 -12.12
C ALA A 16 2.13 -0.52 -11.55
N VAL A 17 2.33 -0.38 -10.24
CA VAL A 17 3.62 -0.66 -9.60
C VAL A 17 3.47 -1.82 -8.63
N VAL A 18 4.30 -2.84 -8.79
CA VAL A 18 4.32 -4.02 -7.91
C VAL A 18 5.72 -4.25 -7.35
N ILE A 19 5.80 -4.38 -6.03
CA ILE A 19 7.00 -4.82 -5.30
C ILE A 19 6.71 -6.20 -4.71
N GLY A 20 7.50 -7.21 -5.11
CA GLY A 20 7.36 -8.58 -4.62
C GLY A 20 6.50 -9.47 -5.54
N SER A 21 6.18 -10.69 -5.12
CA SER A 21 6.47 -11.34 -3.83
C SER A 21 7.87 -12.00 -3.79
N GLU A 22 8.55 -12.13 -4.91
CA GLU A 22 9.85 -12.82 -5.04
C GLU A 22 11.00 -11.90 -4.66
N MET A 23 11.16 -11.63 -3.35
CA MET A 23 12.06 -10.62 -2.81
C MET A 23 12.83 -11.11 -1.58
N SER A 24 13.26 -12.36 -1.56
CA SER A 24 13.92 -13.00 -0.38
C SER A 24 15.16 -12.25 0.14
N SER A 25 15.87 -11.53 -0.72
CA SER A 25 17.01 -10.67 -0.31
C SER A 25 16.59 -9.21 -0.02
N GLY A 26 15.30 -8.90 -0.13
CA GLY A 26 14.76 -7.59 0.14
C GLY A 26 14.75 -6.60 -1.02
N VAL A 27 13.94 -5.56 -0.81
CA VAL A 27 13.83 -4.39 -1.70
C VAL A 27 13.87 -3.14 -0.83
N ARG A 28 14.68 -2.15 -1.20
CA ARG A 28 14.76 -0.88 -0.47
C ARG A 28 15.07 0.33 -1.35
N ASN A 29 14.76 1.51 -0.79
CA ASN A 29 15.01 2.79 -1.43
C ASN A 29 14.33 2.87 -2.80
N VAL A 30 13.00 2.73 -2.81
CA VAL A 30 12.18 2.81 -4.01
C VAL A 30 11.44 4.14 -4.04
N ILE A 31 11.55 4.87 -5.13
CA ILE A 31 10.83 6.11 -5.37
C ILE A 31 9.91 5.91 -6.57
N VAL A 32 8.62 6.19 -6.39
CA VAL A 32 7.62 6.24 -7.46
C VAL A 32 7.05 7.65 -7.47
N GLU A 33 7.33 8.42 -8.52
CA GLU A 33 6.90 9.82 -8.53
C GLU A 33 6.38 10.29 -9.89
N ASN A 34 5.38 11.17 -9.85
CA ASN A 34 4.78 11.81 -11.02
C ASN A 34 4.34 10.77 -12.07
N CYS A 35 3.69 9.72 -11.62
CA CYS A 35 3.21 8.63 -12.48
C CYS A 35 1.69 8.64 -12.55
N ASP A 36 1.14 8.17 -13.65
CA ASP A 36 -0.29 8.02 -13.82
C ASP A 36 -0.68 6.66 -14.43
N TYR A 37 -1.93 6.34 -14.25
CA TYR A 37 -2.56 5.17 -14.82
C TYR A 37 -3.91 5.55 -15.42
N ALA A 38 -4.04 5.37 -16.71
CA ALA A 38 -5.28 5.63 -17.44
C ALA A 38 -6.14 4.36 -17.54
N GLY A 39 -7.43 4.48 -17.19
CA GLY A 39 -8.38 3.38 -17.24
C GLY A 39 -8.45 2.61 -15.93
N TYR A 40 -8.84 1.33 -16.00
CA TYR A 40 -8.96 0.45 -14.83
C TYR A 40 -7.69 -0.36 -14.59
N CYS A 41 -7.25 -0.43 -13.35
CA CYS A 41 -6.26 -1.41 -12.93
C CYS A 41 -6.69 -2.14 -11.65
N LYS A 42 -6.19 -3.36 -11.47
CA LYS A 42 -6.54 -4.15 -10.28
C LYS A 42 -5.86 -3.60 -9.02
N ARG A 43 -4.61 -3.21 -9.13
CA ARG A 43 -3.85 -2.63 -8.00
C ARG A 43 -3.03 -1.45 -8.50
N GLY A 44 -3.18 -0.31 -7.86
CA GLY A 44 -2.36 0.87 -8.15
C GLY A 44 -0.92 0.66 -7.67
N ILE A 45 -0.66 0.89 -6.40
CA ILE A 45 0.63 0.57 -5.76
C ILE A 45 0.44 -0.71 -4.94
N PHE A 46 1.17 -1.74 -5.28
CA PHE A 46 1.03 -3.05 -4.66
C PHE A 46 2.37 -3.57 -4.10
N ILE A 47 2.45 -3.68 -2.78
CA ILE A 47 3.57 -4.31 -2.07
C ILE A 47 3.07 -5.65 -1.55
N LYS A 48 3.68 -6.73 -2.02
CA LYS A 48 3.28 -8.08 -1.61
C LYS A 48 4.48 -8.90 -1.16
N THR A 49 4.37 -9.43 0.03
CA THR A 49 5.31 -10.39 0.59
C THR A 49 4.55 -11.60 1.12
N ASN A 50 5.24 -12.71 1.30
CA ASN A 50 4.64 -13.91 1.86
C ASN A 50 5.49 -14.47 3.00
N PRO A 51 4.93 -15.36 3.84
CA PRO A 51 5.61 -15.87 5.01
C PRO A 51 6.68 -16.96 4.72
N ASP A 52 6.94 -17.27 3.45
CA ASP A 52 7.92 -18.29 3.08
C ASP A 52 9.26 -17.71 2.63
N ARG A 53 9.31 -16.45 2.21
CA ARG A 53 10.47 -15.88 1.52
C ARG A 53 11.39 -15.06 2.38
N GLY A 54 10.93 -14.53 3.51
CA GLY A 54 11.71 -13.62 4.33
C GLY A 54 12.02 -12.29 3.64
N GLY A 55 13.17 -11.73 3.93
CA GLY A 55 13.61 -10.47 3.36
C GLY A 55 12.90 -9.24 3.92
N PHE A 56 12.92 -8.17 3.16
CA PHE A 56 12.34 -6.90 3.58
C PHE A 56 11.87 -6.04 2.41
N VAL A 57 10.90 -5.16 2.69
CA VAL A 57 10.58 -3.99 1.85
C VAL A 57 10.65 -2.77 2.75
N GLU A 58 11.54 -1.85 2.45
CA GLU A 58 11.74 -0.66 3.26
C GLU A 58 12.11 0.58 2.45
N ASN A 59 11.80 1.75 3.02
CA ASN A 59 12.08 3.06 2.42
C ASN A 59 11.44 3.18 1.02
N VAL A 60 10.11 3.06 0.98
CA VAL A 60 9.32 3.23 -0.24
C VAL A 60 8.65 4.60 -0.20
N PHE A 61 8.88 5.40 -1.21
CA PHE A 61 8.33 6.74 -1.37
C PHE A 61 7.43 6.79 -2.60
N VAL A 62 6.17 7.15 -2.42
CA VAL A 62 5.21 7.36 -3.50
C VAL A 62 4.80 8.82 -3.50
N LYS A 63 4.94 9.51 -4.62
CA LYS A 63 4.75 10.95 -4.70
C LYS A 63 4.01 11.36 -5.96
N ASN A 64 2.97 12.19 -5.81
CA ASN A 64 2.24 12.79 -6.93
C ASN A 64 1.80 11.77 -8.00
N CYS A 65 1.12 10.70 -7.60
CA CYS A 65 0.62 9.68 -8.52
C CYS A 65 -0.90 9.78 -8.69
N THR A 66 -1.38 9.54 -9.91
CA THR A 66 -2.81 9.68 -10.24
C THR A 66 -3.34 8.43 -10.91
N PHE A 67 -4.53 7.99 -10.46
CA PHE A 67 -5.22 6.81 -10.96
C PHE A 67 -6.66 7.14 -11.38
N GLY A 68 -7.16 6.47 -12.40
CA GLY A 68 -8.55 6.52 -12.81
C GLY A 68 -9.40 5.61 -11.93
N ASP A 69 -9.67 4.41 -12.42
CA ASP A 69 -10.49 3.39 -11.74
C ASP A 69 -9.60 2.24 -11.29
N VAL A 70 -9.68 1.85 -10.02
CA VAL A 70 -8.88 0.76 -9.47
C VAL A 70 -9.74 -0.17 -8.61
N GLU A 71 -9.30 -1.41 -8.42
CA GLU A 71 -9.87 -2.29 -7.39
C GLU A 71 -9.34 -1.87 -6.01
N ASP A 72 -8.01 -1.89 -5.81
CA ASP A 72 -7.36 -1.31 -4.63
C ASP A 72 -6.29 -0.30 -5.05
N LEU A 73 -6.27 0.86 -4.38
CA LEU A 73 -5.37 1.94 -4.78
C LEU A 73 -3.97 1.75 -4.22
N PHE A 74 -3.85 1.59 -2.92
CA PHE A 74 -2.60 1.33 -2.23
C PHE A 74 -2.75 0.08 -1.37
N TYR A 75 -2.03 -0.98 -1.72
CA TYR A 75 -2.21 -2.27 -1.09
C TYR A 75 -0.87 -2.87 -0.65
N VAL A 76 -0.72 -3.06 0.65
CA VAL A 76 0.40 -3.77 1.25
C VAL A 76 -0.11 -5.05 1.90
N THR A 77 0.45 -6.20 1.55
CA THR A 77 0.16 -7.45 2.22
C THR A 77 1.41 -8.28 2.48
N SER A 78 1.58 -8.72 3.72
CA SER A 78 2.57 -9.71 4.11
C SER A 78 2.00 -11.14 4.13
N ARG A 79 0.78 -11.30 3.62
CA ARG A 79 0.02 -12.57 3.58
C ARG A 79 -0.30 -13.01 2.16
N TYR A 80 0.48 -12.55 1.18
CA TYR A 80 0.31 -13.02 -0.18
C TYR A 80 0.47 -14.54 -0.22
N ALA A 81 -0.32 -15.21 -1.05
CA ALA A 81 -0.28 -16.67 -1.13
C ALA A 81 1.16 -17.14 -1.36
N GLY A 82 1.67 -17.87 -0.39
CA GLY A 82 3.00 -18.45 -0.45
C GLY A 82 3.05 -19.71 -1.31
N GLU A 83 4.21 -20.29 -1.38
CA GLU A 83 4.41 -21.55 -2.06
C GLU A 83 4.14 -22.76 -1.14
N GLY A 84 3.69 -22.46 0.09
CA GLY A 84 3.24 -23.45 1.04
C GLY A 84 4.36 -24.27 1.69
N GLN A 85 5.56 -23.73 1.76
CA GLN A 85 6.72 -24.46 2.27
C GLN A 85 6.80 -24.48 3.81
N THR A 86 6.98 -23.34 4.43
CA THR A 86 7.31 -23.28 5.85
C THR A 86 6.45 -22.30 6.65
N ASN A 87 6.03 -21.19 6.11
CA ASN A 87 5.35 -20.09 6.80
C ASN A 87 6.12 -19.54 8.02
N HIS A 88 7.46 -19.60 8.01
CA HIS A 88 8.30 -19.17 9.13
C HIS A 88 9.29 -18.05 8.77
N HIS A 89 9.37 -17.66 7.51
CA HIS A 89 10.27 -16.63 7.03
C HIS A 89 9.52 -15.32 6.76
N PHE A 90 9.01 -14.70 7.83
CA PHE A 90 8.24 -13.47 7.72
C PHE A 90 9.08 -12.29 7.23
N SER A 91 8.58 -11.58 6.27
CA SER A 91 9.22 -10.38 5.72
C SER A 91 9.00 -9.18 6.63
N THR A 92 9.98 -8.28 6.67
CA THR A 92 9.83 -6.97 7.30
C THR A 92 9.35 -5.94 6.27
N VAL A 93 8.26 -5.24 6.57
CA VAL A 93 7.74 -4.15 5.73
C VAL A 93 7.66 -2.89 6.58
N LYS A 94 8.42 -1.85 6.21
CA LYS A 94 8.51 -0.62 7.01
C LYS A 94 8.92 0.61 6.21
N ASN A 95 8.73 1.79 6.80
CA ASN A 95 9.15 3.07 6.26
C ASN A 95 8.55 3.32 4.87
N ILE A 96 7.24 3.43 4.83
CA ILE A 96 6.49 3.69 3.59
C ILE A 96 5.89 5.08 3.69
N PHE A 97 6.17 5.94 2.72
CA PHE A 97 5.75 7.33 2.71
C PHE A 97 5.00 7.64 1.41
N VAL A 98 3.74 8.01 1.53
CA VAL A 98 2.87 8.34 0.41
C VAL A 98 2.42 9.79 0.54
N ASP A 99 2.85 10.65 -0.38
CA ASP A 99 2.53 12.08 -0.44
C ASP A 99 1.96 12.44 -1.82
N GLY A 100 0.67 12.70 -1.88
CA GLY A 100 -0.01 13.04 -3.12
C GLY A 100 -0.41 11.81 -3.96
N LEU A 101 -1.46 11.14 -3.55
CA LEU A 101 -2.06 10.02 -4.28
C LEU A 101 -3.51 10.35 -4.61
N LYS A 102 -3.85 10.41 -5.90
CA LYS A 102 -5.20 10.76 -6.37
C LYS A 102 -5.84 9.60 -7.12
N CYS A 103 -7.13 9.40 -6.89
CA CYS A 103 -7.91 8.39 -7.59
C CYS A 103 -9.37 8.82 -7.78
N ASN A 104 -9.96 8.45 -8.91
CA ASN A 104 -11.38 8.71 -9.15
C ASN A 104 -12.27 7.68 -8.44
N ASN A 105 -12.07 6.39 -8.73
CA ASN A 105 -12.93 5.34 -8.20
C ASN A 105 -12.12 4.15 -7.70
N VAL A 106 -12.48 3.68 -6.51
CA VAL A 106 -11.91 2.49 -5.89
C VAL A 106 -13.04 1.49 -5.61
N SER A 107 -13.04 0.36 -6.31
CA SER A 107 -14.13 -0.61 -6.23
C SER A 107 -14.02 -1.57 -5.03
N ALA A 108 -12.84 -1.69 -4.41
CA ALA A 108 -12.64 -2.44 -3.17
C ALA A 108 -12.16 -1.53 -2.04
N ALA A 109 -10.86 -1.32 -1.86
CA ALA A 109 -10.35 -0.51 -0.76
C ALA A 109 -9.28 0.51 -1.20
N ALA A 110 -9.34 1.72 -0.65
CA ALA A 110 -8.40 2.77 -1.03
C ALA A 110 -7.02 2.54 -0.42
N LEU A 111 -6.95 2.32 0.89
CA LEU A 111 -5.70 2.08 1.61
C LEU A 111 -5.79 0.77 2.38
N VAL A 112 -4.96 -0.20 2.03
CA VAL A 112 -4.89 -1.51 2.68
C VAL A 112 -3.49 -1.77 3.20
N LEU A 113 -3.38 -2.08 4.48
CA LEU A 113 -2.14 -2.53 5.11
C LEU A 113 -2.42 -3.83 5.89
N GLN A 114 -1.79 -4.92 5.46
CA GLN A 114 -1.95 -6.24 6.10
C GLN A 114 -0.59 -6.81 6.47
N GLY A 115 -0.20 -6.58 7.70
CA GLY A 115 0.95 -7.25 8.29
C GLY A 115 0.62 -8.66 8.79
N THR A 116 1.59 -9.30 9.39
CA THR A 116 1.40 -10.53 10.17
C THR A 116 1.56 -10.20 11.66
N GLU A 117 1.04 -11.05 12.52
CA GLU A 117 1.22 -10.90 13.96
C GLU A 117 2.71 -10.93 14.36
N ALA A 118 3.47 -11.82 13.73
CA ALA A 118 4.91 -11.94 13.96
C ALA A 118 5.73 -10.75 13.42
N LYS A 119 5.27 -10.13 12.33
CA LYS A 119 5.92 -9.00 11.67
C LYS A 119 4.86 -8.00 11.19
N PRO A 120 4.41 -7.08 12.04
CA PRO A 120 3.53 -6.00 11.63
C PRO A 120 4.18 -5.11 10.55
N VAL A 121 3.37 -4.50 9.72
CA VAL A 121 3.81 -3.38 8.87
C VAL A 121 4.04 -2.17 9.76
N THR A 122 5.19 -1.49 9.64
CA THR A 122 5.54 -0.43 10.57
C THR A 122 5.97 0.86 9.89
N ASN A 123 5.70 2.00 10.54
CA ASN A 123 6.10 3.33 10.13
C ASN A 123 5.62 3.66 8.70
N VAL A 124 4.32 3.88 8.57
CA VAL A 124 3.67 4.24 7.30
C VAL A 124 3.05 5.62 7.43
N SER A 125 3.26 6.48 6.46
CA SER A 125 2.57 7.76 6.42
C SER A 125 1.84 7.96 5.10
N PHE A 126 0.64 8.54 5.22
CA PHE A 126 -0.18 8.97 4.10
C PHE A 126 -0.46 10.46 4.25
N ASP A 127 -0.10 11.23 3.25
CA ASP A 127 -0.43 12.66 3.19
C ASP A 127 -0.94 13.04 1.79
N LYS A 128 -1.83 14.01 1.73
CA LYS A 128 -2.47 14.49 0.48
C LYS A 128 -3.09 13.36 -0.35
N ILE A 129 -3.83 12.48 0.34
CA ILE A 129 -4.57 11.40 -0.32
C ILE A 129 -5.96 11.91 -0.71
N GLU A 130 -6.27 11.83 -1.99
CA GLU A 130 -7.53 12.31 -2.54
C GLU A 130 -8.20 11.21 -3.37
N VAL A 131 -9.25 10.60 -2.83
CA VAL A 131 -10.04 9.56 -3.50
C VAL A 131 -11.49 10.02 -3.58
N LYS A 132 -12.02 10.18 -4.78
CA LYS A 132 -13.40 10.68 -4.95
C LYS A 132 -14.43 9.67 -4.45
N ASN A 133 -14.32 8.43 -4.88
CA ASN A 133 -15.23 7.35 -4.51
C ASN A 133 -14.45 6.12 -4.08
N ALA A 134 -14.81 5.51 -2.97
CA ALA A 134 -14.26 4.24 -2.53
C ALA A 134 -15.31 3.40 -1.80
N LYS A 135 -15.37 2.11 -2.08
CA LYS A 135 -16.25 1.18 -1.36
C LYS A 135 -15.80 1.06 0.09
N THR A 136 -14.51 0.79 0.31
CA THR A 136 -13.86 0.82 1.62
C THR A 136 -12.74 1.86 1.58
N GLY A 137 -12.69 2.75 2.58
CA GLY A 137 -11.65 3.77 2.63
C GLY A 137 -10.33 3.20 3.11
N ILE A 138 -10.32 2.64 4.32
CA ILE A 138 -9.11 2.20 5.02
C ILE A 138 -9.36 0.81 5.62
N SER A 139 -8.39 -0.09 5.45
CA SER A 139 -8.38 -1.41 6.06
C SER A 139 -6.95 -1.72 6.54
N PHE A 140 -6.71 -1.60 7.85
CA PHE A 140 -5.40 -1.83 8.47
C PHE A 140 -5.47 -2.97 9.46
N GLU A 141 -4.55 -3.93 9.34
CA GLU A 141 -4.46 -5.10 10.20
C GLU A 141 -2.98 -5.42 10.48
N ASN A 142 -2.63 -5.65 11.75
CA ASN A 142 -1.24 -5.86 12.18
C ASN A 142 -0.30 -4.76 11.68
N VAL A 143 -0.60 -3.52 12.06
CA VAL A 143 0.14 -2.33 11.65
C VAL A 143 0.49 -1.48 12.87
N LEU A 144 1.69 -0.92 12.92
CA LEU A 144 2.16 -0.05 13.99
C LEU A 144 2.76 1.23 13.41
N GLY A 145 2.46 2.37 14.04
CA GLY A 145 3.02 3.66 13.65
C GLY A 145 2.50 4.14 12.28
N VAL A 146 1.18 4.27 12.15
CA VAL A 146 0.57 4.89 10.97
C VAL A 146 0.29 6.36 11.25
N ASN A 147 0.78 7.22 10.38
CA ASN A 147 0.49 8.64 10.39
C ASN A 147 -0.38 9.00 9.18
N MET A 148 -1.49 9.67 9.43
CA MET A 148 -2.39 10.15 8.38
C MET A 148 -2.50 11.67 8.45
N GLY A 149 -1.91 12.33 7.47
CA GLY A 149 -2.04 13.77 7.27
C GLY A 149 -3.34 14.14 6.54
N GLU A 150 -3.24 14.96 5.54
CA GLU A 150 -4.37 15.41 4.72
C GLU A 150 -4.92 14.27 3.86
N CYS A 151 -6.03 13.66 4.27
CA CYS A 151 -6.63 12.56 3.54
C CYS A 151 -8.14 12.79 3.36
N SER A 152 -8.60 12.75 2.12
CA SER A 152 -10.02 12.79 1.74
C SER A 152 -10.35 11.54 0.92
N ILE A 153 -11.13 10.63 1.51
CA ILE A 153 -11.47 9.35 0.88
C ILE A 153 -12.99 9.22 0.86
N GLY A 154 -13.58 9.14 -0.34
CA GLY A 154 -15.03 9.09 -0.52
C GLY A 154 -15.74 10.31 0.06
N GLY A 155 -15.14 11.49 -0.04
CA GLY A 155 -15.67 12.73 0.53
C GLY A 155 -15.58 12.85 2.06
N LYS A 156 -14.95 11.88 2.74
CA LYS A 156 -14.70 11.93 4.19
C LYS A 156 -13.26 12.30 4.45
N VAL A 157 -13.06 13.34 5.25
CA VAL A 157 -11.72 13.79 5.68
C VAL A 157 -11.16 12.81 6.72
N GLY A 158 -9.93 12.39 6.53
CA GLY A 158 -9.24 11.47 7.42
C GLY A 158 -8.90 12.11 8.78
N THR A 159 -8.86 11.29 9.82
CA THR A 159 -8.32 11.67 11.11
C THR A 159 -6.82 11.41 11.17
N PRO A 160 -6.02 12.33 11.71
CA PRO A 160 -4.59 12.14 11.85
C PRO A 160 -4.26 11.07 12.91
N THR A 161 -3.17 10.41 12.69
CA THR A 161 -2.36 9.53 13.56
C THR A 161 -3.11 8.50 14.39
N GLN A 162 -2.94 7.23 14.07
CA GLN A 162 -3.36 6.14 14.94
C GLN A 162 -2.35 4.99 14.90
N ASP A 163 -1.88 4.60 16.08
CA ASP A 163 -1.28 3.29 16.26
C ASP A 163 -2.40 2.25 16.28
N THR A 164 -2.32 1.30 15.36
CA THR A 164 -3.28 0.22 15.31
C THR A 164 -2.81 -0.95 16.14
N PRO A 165 -3.62 -1.42 17.11
CA PRO A 165 -3.37 -2.70 17.79
C PRO A 165 -3.27 -3.84 16.78
N LYS A 166 -2.54 -4.90 17.14
CA LYS A 166 -2.20 -6.02 16.27
C LYS A 166 -3.37 -6.64 15.52
N ASP A 167 -4.52 -6.68 16.12
CA ASP A 167 -5.70 -7.44 15.66
C ASP A 167 -6.82 -6.53 15.18
N LYS A 168 -6.61 -5.24 15.15
CA LYS A 168 -7.66 -4.30 14.84
C LYS A 168 -7.67 -3.95 13.37
N VAL A 169 -8.80 -4.17 12.73
CA VAL A 169 -9.08 -3.72 11.37
C VAL A 169 -9.84 -2.40 11.46
N PHE A 170 -9.33 -1.38 10.77
CA PHE A 170 -10.04 -0.14 10.59
C PHE A 170 -10.65 -0.12 9.20
N GLU A 171 -11.96 -0.23 9.15
CA GLU A 171 -12.70 -0.12 7.90
C GLU A 171 -13.44 1.21 7.86
N ARG A 172 -13.32 1.92 6.76
CA ARG A 172 -14.21 3.01 6.40
C ARG A 172 -15.08 2.54 5.25
N ASN A 173 -16.31 2.19 5.57
CA ASN A 173 -17.31 1.93 4.54
C ASN A 173 -17.91 3.25 4.09
N ASN A 174 -17.96 3.47 2.79
CA ASN A 174 -18.81 4.50 2.23
C ASN A 174 -20.26 4.06 2.41
N LYS A 175 -21.00 4.80 3.21
CA LYS A 175 -22.47 4.74 3.23
C LYS A 175 -23.03 5.69 2.20
#